data_0df60c67ebf34ea6a777861a7858e9ec
#
_entry.id   0df60c67ebf34ea6a777861a7858e9ec
#
_cell.length_a   1.000
_cell.length_b   1.000
_cell.length_c   1.000
_cell.angle_alpha   90.00
_cell.angle_beta   90.00
_cell.angle_gamma   90.00
#
_symmetry.space_group_name_H-M   'P 1'
#
loop_
_entity.id
_entity.type
_entity.pdbx_description
1 polymer ?
#
loop_
_entity_poly.entity_id
_entity_poly.type
_entity_poly.pdbx_seq_one_letter_code
_entity_poly.pdbx_strand_id
1 'polypeptide(L)'
;MQPNRIRVYAWEFPVRFTHWINFLCLVAFSITGYYIGRPFIHAVSTRQYIMGWMRFIHFVSAYVFLLSMIIRIYWMFLGNKYASWRVFLPLTIKQWQDMLGGLKFYLFITKKPPYAVGHSAMAALTYLGVFGLFAFELVSGFALYSQSHLHSFILTVLGGWLLGILSPQTIRLWHHLVMYFFLAFTLIHVYIGWYLDSAEKNGVMGSIFGGYKFVTGKEWE
;
A
#
# COMPACT_ATOMS: atom_id res chain seq x y z
N MET A 1 7.79 -26.76 -27.97
CA MET A 1 6.62 -27.06 -27.10
C MET A 1 6.46 -25.93 -26.11
N GLN A 2 5.31 -25.26 -26.07
CA GLN A 2 5.06 -24.27 -25.02
C GLN A 2 4.93 -25.02 -23.69
N PRO A 3 5.58 -24.55 -22.62
CA PRO A 3 5.45 -25.18 -21.32
C PRO A 3 3.98 -25.14 -20.89
N ASN A 4 3.50 -26.28 -20.34
CA ASN A 4 2.12 -26.42 -19.87
C ASN A 4 1.89 -25.37 -18.76
N ARG A 5 1.11 -24.30 -19.06
CA ARG A 5 0.83 -23.23 -18.12
C ARG A 5 -0.44 -23.52 -17.37
N ILE A 6 -0.34 -23.53 -16.04
CA ILE A 6 -1.47 -23.73 -15.14
C ILE A 6 -1.99 -22.35 -14.69
N ARG A 7 -3.29 -22.14 -14.78
CA ARG A 7 -3.95 -20.93 -14.32
C ARG A 7 -4.26 -21.05 -12.82
N VAL A 8 -3.72 -20.15 -11.99
CA VAL A 8 -3.88 -20.15 -10.54
C VAL A 8 -4.63 -18.89 -10.10
N TYR A 9 -5.70 -19.04 -9.31
CA TYR A 9 -6.42 -17.93 -8.69
C TYR A 9 -5.64 -17.45 -7.47
N ALA A 10 -4.82 -16.43 -7.67
CA ALA A 10 -3.91 -15.89 -6.64
C ALA A 10 -4.55 -14.78 -5.81
N TRP A 11 -5.28 -13.86 -6.46
CA TRP A 11 -5.82 -12.67 -5.80
C TRP A 11 -7.35 -12.70 -5.77
N GLU A 12 -7.90 -12.91 -4.58
CA GLU A 12 -9.33 -12.89 -4.33
C GLU A 12 -9.90 -11.48 -4.48
N PHE A 13 -11.21 -11.37 -4.71
CA PHE A 13 -11.87 -10.09 -4.95
C PHE A 13 -11.59 -9.04 -3.87
N PRO A 14 -11.65 -9.32 -2.54
CA PRO A 14 -11.36 -8.31 -1.53
C PRO A 14 -9.93 -7.77 -1.60
N VAL A 15 -8.94 -8.60 -1.97
CA VAL A 15 -7.55 -8.16 -2.13
C VAL A 15 -7.43 -7.16 -3.28
N ARG A 16 -8.04 -7.46 -4.42
CA ARG A 16 -8.03 -6.61 -5.61
C ARG A 16 -8.82 -5.32 -5.39
N PHE A 17 -10.00 -5.43 -4.78
CA PHE A 17 -10.85 -4.29 -4.47
C PHE A 17 -10.14 -3.30 -3.53
N THR A 18 -9.60 -3.78 -2.41
CA THR A 18 -8.86 -2.92 -1.47
C THR A 18 -7.60 -2.33 -2.08
N HIS A 19 -6.90 -3.05 -2.96
CA HIS A 19 -5.75 -2.51 -3.69
C HIS A 19 -6.14 -1.28 -4.53
N TRP A 20 -7.22 -1.37 -5.31
CA TRP A 20 -7.65 -0.26 -6.17
C TRP A 20 -8.24 0.91 -5.37
N ILE A 21 -8.99 0.63 -4.30
CA ILE A 21 -9.47 1.68 -3.38
C ILE A 21 -8.29 2.41 -2.74
N ASN A 22 -7.28 1.67 -2.25
CA ASN A 22 -6.08 2.29 -1.66
C ASN A 22 -5.31 3.14 -2.67
N PHE A 23 -5.21 2.71 -3.92
CA PHE A 23 -4.60 3.51 -4.98
C PHE A 23 -5.37 4.81 -5.24
N LEU A 24 -6.69 4.75 -5.36
CA LEU A 24 -7.53 5.95 -5.54
C LEU A 24 -7.43 6.91 -4.34
N CYS A 25 -7.43 6.36 -3.12
CA CYS A 25 -7.21 7.15 -1.91
C CYS A 25 -5.83 7.82 -1.93
N LEU A 26 -4.77 7.09 -2.33
CA LEU A 26 -3.42 7.64 -2.42
C LEU A 26 -3.34 8.82 -3.40
N VAL A 27 -3.99 8.71 -4.56
CA VAL A 27 -4.08 9.82 -5.53
C VAL A 27 -4.80 11.02 -4.90
N ALA A 28 -5.94 10.78 -4.25
CA ALA A 28 -6.70 11.85 -3.57
C ALA A 28 -5.87 12.50 -2.46
N PHE A 29 -5.19 11.71 -1.61
CA PHE A 29 -4.31 12.21 -0.55
C PHE A 29 -3.15 13.03 -1.08
N SER A 30 -2.50 12.58 -2.17
CA SER A 30 -1.36 13.27 -2.75
C SER A 30 -1.74 14.66 -3.26
N ILE A 31 -2.86 14.76 -3.96
CA ILE A 31 -3.35 16.04 -4.50
C ILE A 31 -3.81 16.95 -3.35
N THR A 32 -4.67 16.44 -2.48
CA THR A 32 -5.29 17.25 -1.42
C THR A 32 -4.30 17.57 -0.32
N GLY A 33 -3.45 16.62 0.09
CA GLY A 33 -2.43 16.80 1.13
C GLY A 33 -1.38 17.80 0.70
N TYR A 34 -0.89 17.72 -0.55
CA TYR A 34 0.03 18.69 -1.10
C TYR A 34 -0.56 20.10 -1.08
N TYR A 35 -1.84 20.24 -1.51
CA TYR A 35 -2.53 21.53 -1.48
C TYR A 35 -2.75 22.04 -0.06
N ILE A 36 -3.12 21.20 0.90
CA ILE A 36 -3.34 21.58 2.30
C ILE A 36 -2.02 22.08 2.92
N GLY A 37 -0.91 21.42 2.62
CA GLY A 37 0.41 21.80 3.11
C GLY A 37 0.97 23.06 2.44
N ARG A 38 0.68 23.27 1.16
CA ARG A 38 1.16 24.39 0.35
C ARG A 38 0.10 24.85 -0.65
N PRO A 39 -0.84 25.71 -0.26
CA PRO A 39 -1.87 26.22 -1.17
C PRO A 39 -1.23 27.00 -2.33
N PHE A 40 -1.48 26.54 -3.56
CA PHE A 40 -0.97 27.16 -4.80
C PHE A 40 -2.07 27.74 -5.70
N ILE A 41 -3.33 27.48 -5.38
CA ILE A 41 -4.49 28.08 -6.02
C ILE A 41 -5.18 28.94 -4.99
N HIS A 42 -5.33 30.23 -5.28
CA HIS A 42 -5.99 31.17 -4.39
C HIS A 42 -7.44 31.39 -4.81
N ALA A 43 -8.34 31.48 -3.84
CA ALA A 43 -9.72 31.83 -4.10
C ALA A 43 -9.82 33.29 -4.58
N VAL A 44 -10.52 33.50 -5.70
CA VAL A 44 -10.76 34.84 -6.26
C VAL A 44 -11.96 35.51 -5.59
N SER A 45 -12.82 34.73 -4.92
CA SER A 45 -13.99 35.23 -4.19
C SER A 45 -14.19 34.46 -2.90
N THR A 46 -14.90 35.08 -1.94
CA THR A 46 -15.27 34.48 -0.65
C THR A 46 -16.20 33.26 -0.78
N ARG A 47 -16.79 33.04 -1.95
CA ARG A 47 -17.66 31.88 -2.25
C ARG A 47 -16.88 30.63 -2.68
N GLN A 48 -15.58 30.77 -2.98
CA GLN A 48 -14.72 29.67 -3.41
C GLN A 48 -14.06 29.01 -2.19
N TYR A 49 -14.64 27.97 -1.66
CA TYR A 49 -14.13 27.22 -0.50
C TYR A 49 -13.09 26.15 -0.91
N ILE A 50 -12.07 26.53 -1.70
CA ILE A 50 -11.08 25.56 -2.24
C ILE A 50 -10.41 24.77 -1.12
N MET A 51 -9.88 25.45 -0.10
CA MET A 51 -9.25 24.78 1.05
C MET A 51 -10.24 23.88 1.80
N GLY A 52 -11.51 24.31 1.95
CA GLY A 52 -12.56 23.50 2.57
C GLY A 52 -12.82 22.23 1.79
N TRP A 53 -12.93 22.30 0.46
CA TRP A 53 -13.11 21.13 -0.40
C TRP A 53 -11.90 20.19 -0.35
N MET A 54 -10.66 20.71 -0.38
CA MET A 54 -9.47 19.88 -0.28
C MET A 54 -9.42 19.12 1.05
N ARG A 55 -9.71 19.79 2.16
CA ARG A 55 -9.80 19.13 3.48
C ARG A 55 -10.95 18.11 3.53
N PHE A 56 -12.11 18.44 2.99
CA PHE A 56 -13.24 17.51 2.95
C PHE A 56 -12.91 16.23 2.20
N ILE A 57 -12.37 16.35 0.97
CA ILE A 57 -11.97 15.19 0.15
C ILE A 57 -10.88 14.38 0.89
N HIS A 58 -9.90 15.05 1.50
CA HIS A 58 -8.83 14.41 2.24
C HIS A 58 -9.38 13.56 3.41
N PHE A 59 -10.27 14.12 4.21
CA PHE A 59 -10.84 13.43 5.37
C PHE A 59 -11.82 12.31 4.98
N VAL A 60 -12.64 12.50 3.97
CA VAL A 60 -13.50 11.43 3.43
C VAL A 60 -12.64 10.28 2.92
N SER A 61 -11.58 10.59 2.17
CA SER A 61 -10.63 9.57 1.70
C SER A 61 -9.95 8.84 2.86
N ALA A 62 -9.67 9.51 3.99
CA ALA A 62 -9.07 8.88 5.18
C ALA A 62 -10.00 7.83 5.80
N TYR A 63 -11.30 8.10 5.89
CA TYR A 63 -12.27 7.11 6.38
C TYR A 63 -12.45 5.95 5.39
N VAL A 64 -12.50 6.23 4.08
CA VAL A 64 -12.57 5.18 3.05
C VAL A 64 -11.33 4.29 3.11
N PHE A 65 -10.15 4.90 3.25
CA PHE A 65 -8.89 4.19 3.37
C PHE A 65 -8.82 3.34 4.65
N LEU A 66 -9.27 3.88 5.79
CA LEU A 66 -9.36 3.15 7.06
C LEU A 66 -10.24 1.90 6.91
N LEU A 67 -11.43 2.03 6.32
CA LEU A 67 -12.31 0.89 6.07
C LEU A 67 -11.66 -0.14 5.13
N SER A 68 -10.99 0.31 4.08
CA SER A 68 -10.25 -0.55 3.16
C SER A 68 -9.15 -1.32 3.88
N MET A 69 -8.40 -0.66 4.78
CA MET A 69 -7.37 -1.31 5.60
C MET A 69 -7.96 -2.35 6.56
N ILE A 70 -9.09 -2.06 7.20
CA ILE A 70 -9.80 -3.02 8.07
C ILE A 70 -10.21 -4.25 7.26
N ILE A 71 -10.83 -4.07 6.09
CA ILE A 71 -11.22 -5.17 5.19
C ILE A 71 -9.97 -5.98 4.80
N ARG A 72 -8.87 -5.32 4.46
CA ARG A 72 -7.64 -6.00 4.03
C ARG A 72 -6.99 -6.79 5.17
N ILE A 73 -6.97 -6.24 6.38
CA ILE A 73 -6.47 -6.95 7.58
C ILE A 73 -7.37 -8.15 7.90
N TYR A 74 -8.69 -7.97 7.89
CA TYR A 74 -9.63 -9.06 8.09
C TYR A 74 -9.41 -10.20 7.08
N TRP A 75 -9.19 -9.84 5.80
CA TRP A 75 -8.94 -10.82 4.75
C TRP A 75 -7.59 -11.53 4.85
N MET A 76 -6.62 -11.01 5.60
CA MET A 76 -5.38 -11.73 5.92
C MET A 76 -5.62 -12.99 6.75
N PHE A 77 -6.71 -13.06 7.50
CA PHE A 77 -7.05 -14.22 8.33
C PHE A 77 -7.99 -15.21 7.61
N LEU A 78 -8.85 -14.74 6.72
CA LEU A 78 -9.85 -15.55 6.04
C LEU A 78 -9.51 -15.90 4.59
N GLY A 79 -8.63 -15.15 3.97
CA GLY A 79 -8.27 -15.29 2.57
C GLY A 79 -7.45 -16.54 2.28
N ASN A 80 -7.25 -16.80 0.99
CA ASN A 80 -6.47 -17.94 0.50
C ASN A 80 -5.00 -17.88 0.96
N LYS A 81 -4.25 -18.97 0.69
CA LYS A 81 -2.83 -19.08 1.09
C LYS A 81 -1.94 -17.94 0.59
N TYR A 82 -2.30 -17.24 -0.51
CA TYR A 82 -1.54 -16.14 -1.08
C TYR A 82 -1.86 -14.78 -0.45
N ALA A 83 -3.04 -14.63 0.15
CA ALA A 83 -3.50 -13.44 0.85
C ALA A 83 -3.26 -13.48 2.36
N SER A 84 -2.89 -14.65 2.91
CA SER A 84 -2.74 -14.91 4.34
C SER A 84 -1.56 -14.13 4.95
N TRP A 85 -1.73 -13.70 6.21
CA TRP A 85 -0.69 -13.01 7.00
C TRP A 85 0.64 -13.78 7.09
N ARG A 86 0.59 -15.13 7.03
CA ARG A 86 1.78 -16.01 7.08
C ARG A 86 2.74 -15.80 5.91
N VAL A 87 2.25 -15.27 4.79
CA VAL A 87 3.09 -14.97 3.61
C VAL A 87 3.93 -13.72 3.84
N PHE A 88 3.47 -12.80 4.71
CA PHE A 88 4.14 -11.52 4.93
C PHE A 88 5.26 -11.56 5.98
N LEU A 89 5.26 -12.59 6.82
CA LEU A 89 6.30 -12.79 7.84
C LEU A 89 7.30 -13.85 7.37
N PRO A 90 8.59 -13.53 7.27
CA PRO A 90 9.63 -14.51 6.95
C PRO A 90 9.91 -15.39 8.18
N LEU A 91 9.09 -16.43 8.37
CA LEU A 91 9.16 -17.31 9.54
C LEU A 91 10.11 -18.49 9.36
N THR A 92 10.58 -18.75 8.13
CA THR A 92 11.43 -19.88 7.80
C THR A 92 12.79 -19.46 7.24
N ILE A 93 13.83 -20.29 7.46
CA ILE A 93 15.18 -20.06 6.91
C ILE A 93 15.12 -19.96 5.37
N LYS A 94 14.26 -20.76 4.73
CA LYS A 94 14.05 -20.72 3.29
C LYS A 94 13.57 -19.35 2.83
N GLN A 95 12.59 -18.76 3.51
CA GLN A 95 12.08 -17.42 3.17
C GLN A 95 13.18 -16.35 3.30
N TRP A 96 14.07 -16.45 4.29
CA TRP A 96 15.22 -15.55 4.41
C TRP A 96 16.21 -15.73 3.26
N GLN A 97 16.50 -16.97 2.84
CA GLN A 97 17.35 -17.24 1.69
C GLN A 97 16.74 -16.71 0.39
N ASP A 98 15.43 -16.90 0.19
CA ASP A 98 14.69 -16.37 -0.97
C ASP A 98 14.67 -14.83 -0.98
N MET A 99 14.61 -14.21 0.20
CA MET A 99 14.70 -12.75 0.35
C MET A 99 16.08 -12.22 -0.06
N LEU A 100 17.16 -12.88 0.41
CA LEU A 100 18.52 -12.54 0.00
C LEU A 100 18.76 -12.79 -1.50
N GLY A 101 18.15 -13.84 -2.06
CA GLY A 101 18.12 -14.10 -3.50
C GLY A 101 17.44 -12.98 -4.28
N GLY A 102 16.29 -12.51 -3.79
CA GLY A 102 15.58 -11.36 -4.35
C GLY A 102 16.39 -10.08 -4.28
N LEU A 103 17.03 -9.80 -3.15
CA LEU A 103 17.90 -8.64 -3.01
C LEU A 103 19.05 -8.67 -4.03
N LYS A 104 19.73 -9.83 -4.19
CA LYS A 104 20.79 -10.00 -5.19
C LYS A 104 20.28 -9.75 -6.62
N PHE A 105 19.05 -10.16 -6.93
CA PHE A 105 18.44 -9.89 -8.23
C PHE A 105 18.20 -8.37 -8.44
N TYR A 106 17.61 -7.67 -7.48
CA TYR A 106 17.37 -6.22 -7.60
C TYR A 106 18.66 -5.38 -7.58
N LEU A 107 19.73 -5.91 -7.00
CA LEU A 107 21.10 -5.32 -7.07
C LEU A 107 21.85 -5.73 -8.36
N PHE A 108 21.19 -6.39 -9.31
CA PHE A 108 21.76 -6.85 -10.58
C PHE A 108 22.91 -7.86 -10.44
N ILE A 109 23.08 -8.52 -9.28
CA ILE A 109 24.09 -9.55 -9.03
C ILE A 109 23.68 -10.87 -9.69
N THR A 110 22.38 -11.18 -9.71
CA THR A 110 21.83 -12.39 -10.35
C THR A 110 20.87 -12.02 -11.46
N LYS A 111 20.85 -12.83 -12.55
CA LYS A 111 20.00 -12.56 -13.74
C LYS A 111 18.59 -13.12 -13.64
N LYS A 112 18.31 -14.03 -12.69
CA LYS A 112 17.01 -14.68 -12.54
C LYS A 112 16.36 -14.25 -11.23
N PRO A 113 15.10 -13.78 -11.25
CA PRO A 113 14.37 -13.50 -10.03
C PRO A 113 14.06 -14.82 -9.29
N PRO A 114 13.98 -14.81 -7.93
CA PRO A 114 13.46 -15.93 -7.19
C PRO A 114 11.99 -16.15 -7.56
N TYR A 115 11.66 -17.39 -7.89
CA TYR A 115 10.31 -17.76 -8.30
C TYR A 115 9.32 -17.72 -7.14
N ALA A 116 8.14 -17.13 -7.36
CA ALA A 116 7.06 -17.14 -6.39
C ALA A 116 5.68 -17.03 -7.09
N VAL A 117 4.75 -17.94 -6.78
CA VAL A 117 3.37 -17.87 -7.30
C VAL A 117 2.62 -16.69 -6.68
N GLY A 118 2.77 -16.46 -5.39
CA GLY A 118 2.20 -15.33 -4.65
C GLY A 118 3.16 -14.14 -4.58
N HIS A 119 3.40 -13.65 -3.37
CA HIS A 119 4.44 -12.65 -3.09
C HIS A 119 5.79 -13.36 -2.94
N SER A 120 6.84 -12.83 -3.59
CA SER A 120 8.20 -13.22 -3.25
C SER A 120 8.52 -12.76 -1.82
N ALA A 121 9.52 -13.37 -1.18
CA ALA A 121 9.92 -13.01 0.19
C ALA A 121 10.32 -11.52 0.30
N MET A 122 10.94 -10.96 -0.75
CA MET A 122 11.24 -9.53 -0.83
C MET A 122 9.98 -8.67 -0.93
N ALA A 123 9.01 -9.08 -1.77
CA ALA A 123 7.73 -8.39 -1.89
C ALA A 123 6.93 -8.45 -0.58
N ALA A 124 7.01 -9.58 0.15
CA ALA A 124 6.38 -9.75 1.45
C ALA A 124 6.92 -8.74 2.49
N LEU A 125 8.25 -8.60 2.58
CA LEU A 125 8.88 -7.62 3.47
C LEU A 125 8.50 -6.18 3.09
N THR A 126 8.54 -5.85 1.79
CA THR A 126 8.11 -4.54 1.28
C THR A 126 6.65 -4.27 1.64
N TYR A 127 5.78 -5.26 1.49
CA TYR A 127 4.37 -5.17 1.85
C TYR A 127 4.18 -4.87 3.33
N LEU A 128 4.91 -5.57 4.21
CA LEU A 128 4.87 -5.32 5.66
C LEU A 128 5.30 -3.88 5.99
N GLY A 129 6.38 -3.39 5.38
CA GLY A 129 6.84 -2.01 5.53
C GLY A 129 5.80 -0.98 5.07
N VAL A 130 5.21 -1.19 3.89
CA VAL A 130 4.16 -0.33 3.34
C VAL A 130 2.93 -0.31 4.23
N PHE A 131 2.52 -1.46 4.78
CA PHE A 131 1.40 -1.52 5.73
C PHE A 131 1.71 -0.77 7.05
N GLY A 132 2.93 -0.86 7.55
CA GLY A 132 3.38 -0.07 8.69
C GLY A 132 3.31 1.44 8.43
N LEU A 133 3.73 1.87 7.24
CA LEU A 133 3.63 3.27 6.82
C LEU A 133 2.17 3.70 6.60
N PHE A 134 1.30 2.85 6.08
CA PHE A 134 -0.14 3.13 5.99
C PHE A 134 -0.77 3.32 7.37
N ALA A 135 -0.43 2.46 8.34
CA ALA A 135 -0.89 2.62 9.71
C ALA A 135 -0.38 3.94 10.33
N PHE A 136 0.88 4.29 10.08
CA PHE A 136 1.45 5.56 10.52
C PHE A 136 0.71 6.75 9.90
N GLU A 137 0.43 6.74 8.60
CA GLU A 137 -0.31 7.81 7.91
C GLU A 137 -1.72 7.98 8.48
N LEU A 138 -2.44 6.89 8.75
CA LEU A 138 -3.75 6.96 9.38
C LEU A 138 -3.67 7.56 10.79
N VAL A 139 -2.78 7.05 11.63
CA VAL A 139 -2.63 7.52 13.02
C VAL A 139 -2.19 8.99 13.05
N SER A 140 -1.18 9.36 12.27
CA SER A 140 -0.68 10.73 12.22
C SER A 140 -1.71 11.70 11.62
N GLY A 141 -2.45 11.29 10.58
CA GLY A 141 -3.54 12.06 10.00
C GLY A 141 -4.68 12.30 10.98
N PHE A 142 -5.15 11.26 11.68
CA PHE A 142 -6.17 11.41 12.72
C PHE A 142 -5.66 12.21 13.93
N ALA A 143 -4.37 12.12 14.28
CA ALA A 143 -3.77 12.98 15.30
C ALA A 143 -3.87 14.45 14.91
N LEU A 144 -3.49 14.81 13.69
CA LEU A 144 -3.61 16.19 13.19
C LEU A 144 -5.06 16.65 13.11
N TYR A 145 -5.98 15.78 12.71
CA TYR A 145 -7.41 16.10 12.63
C TYR A 145 -8.03 16.31 14.02
N SER A 146 -7.60 15.57 15.02
CA SER A 146 -8.13 15.67 16.39
C SER A 146 -7.87 17.03 17.05
N GLN A 147 -6.88 17.80 16.59
CA GLN A 147 -6.58 19.15 17.12
C GLN A 147 -7.77 20.12 17.00
N SER A 148 -8.60 19.96 15.98
CA SER A 148 -9.81 20.77 15.79
C SER A 148 -11.07 20.17 16.43
N HIS A 149 -10.96 18.98 17.07
CA HIS A 149 -12.07 18.22 17.62
C HIS A 149 -11.69 17.62 18.99
N LEU A 150 -11.29 18.47 19.93
CA LEU A 150 -10.68 18.08 21.23
C LEU A 150 -11.56 17.16 22.10
N HIS A 151 -12.86 17.13 21.88
CA HIS A 151 -13.80 16.29 22.65
C HIS A 151 -14.23 15.01 21.92
N SER A 152 -13.63 14.69 20.78
CA SER A 152 -13.97 13.48 20.04
C SER A 152 -13.21 12.28 20.58
N PHE A 153 -13.89 11.40 21.31
CA PHE A 153 -13.33 10.13 21.78
C PHE A 153 -12.78 9.27 20.63
N ILE A 154 -13.52 9.19 19.52
CA ILE A 154 -13.13 8.40 18.35
C ILE A 154 -11.80 8.89 17.77
N LEU A 155 -11.64 10.20 17.59
CA LEU A 155 -10.39 10.76 17.05
C LEU A 155 -9.23 10.63 18.01
N THR A 156 -9.49 10.70 19.33
CA THR A 156 -8.48 10.44 20.37
C THR A 156 -7.96 9.00 20.28
N VAL A 157 -8.86 8.02 20.12
CA VAL A 157 -8.50 6.60 19.99
C VAL A 157 -7.76 6.32 18.66
N LEU A 158 -8.21 6.90 17.55
CA LEU A 158 -7.62 6.66 16.23
C LEU A 158 -6.22 7.27 16.06
N GLY A 159 -5.91 8.36 16.75
CA GLY A 159 -4.60 9.00 16.58
C GLY A 159 -4.29 10.12 17.56
N GLY A 160 -5.30 10.73 18.20
CA GLY A 160 -5.12 11.89 19.09
C GLY A 160 -4.12 11.69 20.21
N TRP A 161 -3.96 10.46 20.71
CA TRP A 161 -2.97 10.09 21.72
C TRP A 161 -1.52 10.37 21.29
N LEU A 162 -1.24 10.37 19.97
CA LEU A 162 0.10 10.66 19.44
C LEU A 162 0.55 12.10 19.76
N LEU A 163 -0.41 13.03 19.91
CA LEU A 163 -0.11 14.42 20.34
C LEU A 163 0.44 14.53 21.77
N GLY A 164 0.23 13.52 22.59
CA GLY A 164 0.87 13.42 23.92
C GLY A 164 2.33 12.97 23.86
N ILE A 165 2.78 12.41 22.71
CA ILE A 165 4.13 11.87 22.54
C ILE A 165 4.97 12.79 21.65
N LEU A 166 4.39 13.31 20.57
CA LEU A 166 5.07 14.10 19.56
C LEU A 166 4.40 15.47 19.37
N SER A 167 5.20 16.48 19.05
CA SER A 167 4.66 17.79 18.73
C SER A 167 3.87 17.75 17.41
N PRO A 168 2.82 18.59 17.26
CA PRO A 168 2.05 18.67 16.01
C PRO A 168 2.91 18.96 14.78
N GLN A 169 3.98 19.73 14.95
CA GLN A 169 4.92 20.06 13.88
C GLN A 169 5.71 18.84 13.42
N THR A 170 6.20 18.03 14.38
CA THR A 170 6.89 16.77 14.10
C THR A 170 5.98 15.78 13.36
N ILE A 171 4.74 15.63 13.84
CA ILE A 171 3.74 14.76 13.20
C ILE A 171 3.47 15.22 11.77
N ARG A 172 3.28 16.53 11.56
CA ARG A 172 3.04 17.11 10.22
C ARG A 172 4.20 16.89 9.28
N LEU A 173 5.44 17.06 9.77
CA LEU A 173 6.65 16.81 8.98
C LEU A 173 6.70 15.37 8.47
N TRP A 174 6.58 14.40 9.38
CA TRP A 174 6.65 12.99 9.01
C TRP A 174 5.48 12.55 8.13
N HIS A 175 4.26 13.00 8.40
CA HIS A 175 3.09 12.74 7.56
C HIS A 175 3.30 13.21 6.10
N HIS A 176 3.91 14.40 5.89
CA HIS A 176 4.24 14.86 4.54
C HIS A 176 5.42 14.10 3.92
N LEU A 177 6.43 13.74 4.69
CA LEU A 177 7.57 12.98 4.17
C LEU A 177 7.15 11.59 3.68
N VAL A 178 6.30 10.90 4.43
CA VAL A 178 5.79 9.57 4.04
C VAL A 178 4.91 9.67 2.79
N MET A 179 4.17 10.76 2.58
CA MET A 179 3.46 10.99 1.31
C MET A 179 4.42 10.96 0.11
N TYR A 180 5.56 11.65 0.18
CA TYR A 180 6.55 11.63 -0.92
C TYR A 180 7.15 10.24 -1.11
N PHE A 181 7.37 9.50 -0.02
CA PHE A 181 7.78 8.10 -0.10
C PHE A 181 6.75 7.27 -0.87
N PHE A 182 5.45 7.42 -0.60
CA PHE A 182 4.41 6.69 -1.33
C PHE A 182 4.33 7.05 -2.81
N LEU A 183 4.57 8.30 -3.18
CA LEU A 183 4.64 8.70 -4.59
C LEU A 183 5.80 7.99 -5.31
N ALA A 184 6.99 8.01 -4.71
CA ALA A 184 8.16 7.30 -5.24
C ALA A 184 7.92 5.78 -5.29
N PHE A 185 7.38 5.21 -4.21
CA PHE A 185 7.03 3.79 -4.12
C PHE A 185 6.04 3.38 -5.22
N THR A 186 5.00 4.18 -5.48
CA THR A 186 4.01 3.87 -6.51
C THR A 186 4.64 3.77 -7.90
N LEU A 187 5.52 4.70 -8.26
CA LEU A 187 6.24 4.67 -9.54
C LEU A 187 7.11 3.42 -9.66
N ILE A 188 7.90 3.13 -8.62
CA ILE A 188 8.77 1.95 -8.58
C ILE A 188 7.94 0.66 -8.62
N HIS A 189 6.84 0.60 -7.86
CA HIS A 189 5.96 -0.56 -7.80
C HIS A 189 5.34 -0.90 -9.16
N VAL A 190 4.82 0.09 -9.87
CA VAL A 190 4.26 -0.10 -11.21
C VAL A 190 5.34 -0.54 -12.19
N TYR A 191 6.52 0.09 -12.15
CA TYR A 191 7.65 -0.28 -12.99
C TYR A 191 8.11 -1.72 -12.77
N ILE A 192 8.31 -2.11 -11.49
CA ILE A 192 8.72 -3.49 -11.14
C ILE A 192 7.65 -4.49 -11.56
N GLY A 193 6.37 -4.19 -11.36
CA GLY A 193 5.26 -5.05 -11.79
C GLY A 193 5.29 -5.30 -13.29
N TRP A 194 5.46 -4.24 -14.09
CA TRP A 194 5.58 -4.33 -15.54
C TRP A 194 6.84 -5.08 -15.98
N TYR A 195 7.99 -4.80 -15.35
CA TYR A 195 9.25 -5.47 -15.65
C TYR A 195 9.18 -6.98 -15.39
N LEU A 196 8.65 -7.38 -14.23
CA LEU A 196 8.49 -8.80 -13.89
C LEU A 196 7.49 -9.51 -14.79
N ASP A 197 6.38 -8.85 -15.15
CA ASP A 197 5.40 -9.41 -16.10
C ASP A 197 6.03 -9.67 -17.48
N SER A 198 6.87 -8.74 -17.94
CA SER A 198 7.59 -8.86 -19.21
C SER A 198 8.67 -9.96 -19.17
N ALA A 199 9.35 -10.13 -18.03
CA ALA A 199 10.42 -11.11 -17.85
C ALA A 199 9.89 -12.54 -17.63
N GLU A 200 8.89 -12.70 -16.77
CA GLU A 200 8.35 -14.01 -16.38
C GLU A 200 7.15 -14.43 -17.25
N LYS A 201 6.49 -13.47 -17.91
CA LYS A 201 5.28 -13.68 -18.75
C LYS A 201 4.19 -14.46 -18.01
N ASN A 202 4.07 -14.25 -16.70
CA ASN A 202 3.15 -14.96 -15.82
C ASN A 202 1.81 -14.20 -15.56
N GLY A 203 1.62 -13.05 -16.21
CA GLY A 203 0.40 -12.25 -16.10
C GLY A 203 0.28 -11.48 -14.78
N VAL A 204 1.39 -11.10 -14.15
CA VAL A 204 1.39 -10.31 -12.88
C VAL A 204 0.53 -9.07 -13.00
N MET A 205 0.71 -8.26 -14.05
CA MET A 205 -0.08 -7.03 -14.25
C MET A 205 -1.57 -7.31 -14.44
N GLY A 206 -1.90 -8.33 -15.23
CA GLY A 206 -3.30 -8.74 -15.44
C GLY A 206 -3.94 -9.34 -14.19
N SER A 207 -3.14 -9.91 -13.29
CA SER A 207 -3.64 -10.62 -12.10
C SER A 207 -4.32 -9.71 -11.10
N ILE A 208 -3.93 -8.44 -10.99
CA ILE A 208 -4.56 -7.50 -10.06
C ILE A 208 -5.96 -7.05 -10.52
N PHE A 209 -6.31 -7.29 -11.78
CA PHE A 209 -7.65 -7.10 -12.32
C PHE A 209 -8.45 -8.41 -12.31
N GLY A 210 -7.90 -9.48 -12.90
CA GLY A 210 -8.58 -10.76 -13.09
C GLY A 210 -8.47 -11.74 -11.92
N GLY A 211 -7.49 -11.60 -11.06
CA GLY A 211 -7.21 -12.49 -9.93
C GLY A 211 -6.31 -13.68 -10.28
N TYR A 212 -6.00 -13.91 -11.55
CA TYR A 212 -5.31 -15.11 -12.01
C TYR A 212 -3.88 -14.84 -12.46
N LYS A 213 -2.98 -15.75 -12.08
CA LYS A 213 -1.60 -15.86 -12.59
C LYS A 213 -1.41 -17.14 -13.36
N PHE A 214 -0.39 -17.17 -14.22
CA PHE A 214 0.02 -18.35 -14.96
C PHE A 214 1.35 -18.86 -14.43
N VAL A 215 1.40 -20.14 -14.08
CA VAL A 215 2.60 -20.84 -13.57
C VAL A 215 2.94 -22.02 -14.47
N THR A 216 4.22 -22.39 -14.56
CA THR A 216 4.64 -23.57 -15.29
C THR A 216 4.48 -24.83 -14.41
N GLY A 217 4.09 -25.97 -15.00
CA GLY A 217 3.80 -27.20 -14.24
C GLY A 217 4.93 -27.71 -13.37
N LYS A 218 6.21 -27.40 -13.71
CA LYS A 218 7.39 -27.72 -12.90
C LYS A 218 7.53 -26.88 -11.61
N GLU A 219 6.74 -25.85 -11.49
CA GLU A 219 6.82 -24.84 -10.43
C GLU A 219 5.65 -24.98 -9.43
N TRP A 220 4.75 -25.93 -9.71
CA TRP A 220 3.59 -26.19 -8.87
C TRP A 220 3.80 -27.28 -7.82
N GLU A 221 4.77 -28.22 -8.06
CA GLU A 221 5.20 -29.26 -7.14
C GLU A 221 6.17 -28.69 -6.08
#